data_efa25ba4299fddd52be96d81dfdd5d70
#
_entry.id   efa25ba4299fddd52be96d81dfdd5d70
#
_cell.length_a   1.000
_cell.length_b   1.000
_cell.length_c   1.000
_cell.angle_alpha   90.00
_cell.angle_beta   90.00
_cell.angle_gamma   90.00
#
_symmetry.space_group_name_H-M   'P 1'
#
loop_
_entity.id
_entity.type
_entity.pdbx_description
1 polymer ?
#
loop_
_entity_poly.entity_id
_entity_poly.type
_entity_poly.pdbx_seq_one_letter_code
_entity_poly.pdbx_strand_id
1 'polypeptide(L)'
;MVQGSAAVVLLQTPNHILEWIFPMKRSEINAIMQKADDFIHNRGFYLPPFAYWSLDDWKKKGPEVSEIVENKLGWDITDFGRGDFNATGLFLFTIRNGNIQGWQTLKGKLYAEKIMVVEDSQVTPMHFHWNKMEDIINRGGGDLLIQLYNASADEMLDEKNKVHVSVDGTRRSLAPGETVRLSPGESICLEQRCYHQFWGQGRVLVGEVSLVNDDQRDNRFYEPAGRFPEIEEDVPPLHLLCNDYGRSYKGK
;
A
#
# COMPACT_ATOMS: atom_id res chain seq x y z
N MET A 1 -30.64 -9.74 24.36
CA MET A 1 -30.56 -9.24 22.96
C MET A 1 -30.00 -7.82 23.05
N VAL A 2 -28.71 -7.67 22.82
CA VAL A 2 -28.05 -6.35 22.75
C VAL A 2 -27.73 -6.16 21.28
N GLN A 3 -28.45 -5.24 20.64
CA GLN A 3 -28.14 -4.81 19.26
C GLN A 3 -26.83 -4.01 19.31
N GLY A 4 -25.78 -4.54 18.72
CA GLY A 4 -24.53 -3.82 18.47
C GLY A 4 -24.80 -2.75 17.42
N SER A 5 -24.72 -1.50 17.84
CA SER A 5 -24.77 -0.33 16.96
C SER A 5 -23.43 -0.21 16.24
N ALA A 6 -23.42 -0.46 14.93
CA ALA A 6 -22.28 -0.13 14.10
C ALA A 6 -22.08 1.40 14.13
N ALA A 7 -20.90 1.86 14.53
CA ALA A 7 -20.55 3.27 14.49
C ALA A 7 -20.36 3.71 13.04
N VAL A 8 -21.18 4.63 12.57
CA VAL A 8 -21.11 5.23 11.24
C VAL A 8 -20.29 6.51 11.33
N VAL A 9 -19.14 6.57 10.66
CA VAL A 9 -18.34 7.79 10.57
C VAL A 9 -18.80 8.59 9.35
N LEU A 10 -19.24 9.82 9.58
CA LEU A 10 -19.68 10.75 8.54
C LEU A 10 -18.52 11.67 8.14
N LEU A 11 -18.04 11.56 6.91
CA LEU A 11 -17.17 12.56 6.30
C LEU A 11 -18.04 13.57 5.55
N GLN A 12 -17.98 14.85 5.95
CA GLN A 12 -18.64 15.94 5.24
C GLN A 12 -17.82 16.35 4.02
N THR A 13 -18.30 16.03 2.81
CA THR A 13 -17.82 16.65 1.56
C THR A 13 -18.71 17.85 1.20
N PRO A 14 -18.19 18.85 0.42
CA PRO A 14 -18.94 20.07 0.11
C PRO A 14 -20.20 19.91 -0.75
N ASN A 15 -20.45 18.73 -1.30
CA ASN A 15 -21.65 18.41 -2.08
C ASN A 15 -22.27 17.09 -1.58
N HIS A 16 -23.14 17.16 -0.62
CA HIS A 16 -24.20 16.27 -0.15
C HIS A 16 -24.39 14.89 -0.84
N ILE A 17 -23.36 14.03 -0.84
CA ILE A 17 -23.56 12.59 -0.93
C ILE A 17 -22.93 12.01 0.33
N LEU A 18 -23.76 11.56 1.25
CA LEU A 18 -23.33 10.76 2.39
C LEU A 18 -22.97 9.38 1.85
N GLU A 19 -21.69 9.19 1.53
CA GLU A 19 -21.21 7.84 1.25
C GLU A 19 -21.07 7.11 2.59
N TRP A 20 -21.76 6.00 2.71
CA TRP A 20 -21.65 5.11 3.85
C TRP A 20 -20.29 4.40 3.75
N ILE A 21 -19.37 4.74 4.65
CA ILE A 21 -18.12 4.01 4.78
C ILE A 21 -18.41 2.80 5.67
N PHE A 22 -18.36 1.61 5.10
CA PHE A 22 -18.43 0.37 5.86
C PHE A 22 -17.00 -0.03 6.26
N PRO A 23 -16.72 -0.18 7.56
CA PRO A 23 -15.41 -0.67 7.98
C PRO A 23 -15.18 -2.08 7.46
N MET A 24 -13.97 -2.38 7.02
CA MET A 24 -13.57 -3.74 6.71
C MET A 24 -13.65 -4.62 7.97
N LYS A 25 -14.16 -5.84 7.83
CA LYS A 25 -14.16 -6.79 8.95
C LYS A 25 -12.79 -7.42 9.12
N ARG A 26 -12.40 -7.66 10.37
CA ARG A 26 -11.14 -8.38 10.68
C ARG A 26 -11.13 -9.78 10.07
N SER A 27 -12.26 -10.47 10.02
CA SER A 27 -12.41 -11.77 9.36
C SER A 27 -12.09 -11.71 7.86
N GLU A 28 -12.51 -10.64 7.18
CA GLU A 28 -12.20 -10.39 5.78
C GLU A 28 -10.71 -10.11 5.59
N ILE A 29 -10.13 -9.24 6.41
CA ILE A 29 -8.69 -8.94 6.42
C ILE A 29 -7.87 -10.20 6.62
N ASN A 30 -8.23 -11.07 7.58
CA ASN A 30 -7.57 -12.34 7.80
C ASN A 30 -7.62 -13.26 6.56
N ALA A 31 -8.77 -13.31 5.88
CA ALA A 31 -8.94 -14.12 4.67
C ALA A 31 -8.10 -13.57 3.49
N ILE A 32 -8.04 -12.25 3.32
CA ILE A 32 -7.19 -11.59 2.32
C ILE A 32 -5.71 -11.90 2.61
N MET A 33 -5.30 -11.75 3.86
CA MET A 33 -3.93 -12.02 4.31
C MET A 33 -3.50 -13.45 3.99
N GLN A 34 -4.33 -14.44 4.32
CA GLN A 34 -4.03 -15.85 4.03
C GLN A 34 -3.91 -16.13 2.54
N LYS A 35 -4.85 -15.62 1.73
CA LYS A 35 -4.80 -15.80 0.26
C LYS A 35 -3.57 -15.13 -0.37
N ALA A 36 -3.16 -13.98 0.16
CA ALA A 36 -1.99 -13.27 -0.33
C ALA A 36 -0.71 -14.01 0.06
N ASP A 37 -0.60 -14.51 1.29
CA ASP A 37 0.54 -15.30 1.75
C ASP A 37 0.72 -16.56 0.91
N ASP A 38 -0.36 -17.32 0.66
CA ASP A 38 -0.35 -18.48 -0.22
C ASP A 38 0.16 -18.12 -1.64
N PHE A 39 -0.29 -16.99 -2.18
CA PHE A 39 0.14 -16.56 -3.51
C PHE A 39 1.61 -16.15 -3.55
N ILE A 40 2.09 -15.44 -2.54
CA ILE A 40 3.49 -15.03 -2.36
C ILE A 40 4.39 -16.26 -2.31
N HIS A 41 4.05 -17.24 -1.46
CA HIS A 41 4.79 -18.50 -1.33
C HIS A 41 4.82 -19.31 -2.63
N ASN A 42 3.68 -19.41 -3.32
CA ASN A 42 3.58 -20.12 -4.60
C ASN A 42 4.42 -19.47 -5.72
N ARG A 43 4.86 -18.22 -5.52
CA ARG A 43 5.80 -17.52 -6.41
C ARG A 43 7.26 -17.62 -5.94
N GLY A 44 7.54 -18.42 -4.91
CA GLY A 44 8.88 -18.63 -4.38
C GLY A 44 9.44 -17.44 -3.59
N PHE A 45 8.57 -16.53 -3.14
CA PHE A 45 8.95 -15.42 -2.29
C PHE A 45 8.63 -15.73 -0.83
N TYR A 46 9.54 -15.40 0.08
CA TYR A 46 9.40 -15.70 1.50
C TYR A 46 9.42 -14.42 2.32
N LEU A 47 8.40 -14.26 3.16
CA LEU A 47 8.33 -13.14 4.10
C LEU A 47 9.25 -13.38 5.29
N PRO A 48 9.75 -12.32 5.95
CA PRO A 48 10.58 -12.45 7.15
C PRO A 48 9.80 -13.08 8.32
N PRO A 49 10.47 -13.75 9.28
CA PRO A 49 9.79 -14.48 10.36
C PRO A 49 8.78 -13.68 11.17
N PHE A 50 8.96 -12.36 11.31
CA PHE A 50 8.03 -11.53 12.07
C PHE A 50 6.65 -11.40 11.41
N ALA A 51 6.53 -11.71 10.12
CA ALA A 51 5.25 -11.77 9.41
C ALA A 51 4.28 -12.77 10.08
N TYR A 52 4.83 -13.83 10.66
CA TYR A 52 4.07 -14.96 11.20
C TYR A 52 3.96 -14.94 12.72
N TRP A 53 4.40 -13.87 13.39
CA TRP A 53 4.24 -13.79 14.83
C TRP A 53 2.76 -13.72 15.22
N SER A 54 2.41 -14.59 16.18
CA SER A 54 1.10 -14.59 16.82
C SER A 54 0.97 -13.40 17.78
N LEU A 55 -0.27 -13.15 18.23
CA LEU A 55 -0.52 -12.16 19.28
C LEU A 55 0.27 -12.44 20.56
N ASP A 56 0.46 -13.74 20.88
CA ASP A 56 1.23 -14.14 22.07
C ASP A 56 2.74 -13.98 21.87
N ASP A 57 3.24 -14.09 20.63
CA ASP A 57 4.62 -13.76 20.34
C ASP A 57 4.86 -12.25 20.49
N TRP A 58 3.98 -11.43 19.98
CA TRP A 58 4.05 -9.96 20.12
C TRP A 58 4.06 -9.50 21.58
N LYS A 59 3.27 -10.13 22.46
CA LYS A 59 3.26 -9.84 23.90
C LYS A 59 4.58 -10.10 24.60
N LYS A 60 5.43 -10.97 24.04
CA LYS A 60 6.75 -11.35 24.58
C LYS A 60 7.88 -10.46 24.04
N LYS A 61 7.62 -9.62 23.03
CA LYS A 61 8.63 -8.76 22.41
C LYS A 61 8.90 -7.51 23.26
N GLY A 62 10.17 -7.15 23.30
CA GLY A 62 10.68 -5.95 23.96
C GLY A 62 11.24 -4.93 22.96
N PRO A 63 12.17 -4.06 23.41
CA PRO A 63 12.75 -2.99 22.57
C PRO A 63 13.50 -3.49 21.33
N GLU A 64 13.89 -4.75 21.30
CA GLU A 64 14.62 -5.35 20.16
C GLU A 64 13.83 -5.34 18.85
N VAL A 65 12.51 -5.14 18.89
CA VAL A 65 11.64 -5.06 17.71
C VAL A 65 11.17 -3.62 17.41
N SER A 66 11.75 -2.62 18.05
CA SER A 66 11.36 -1.22 17.88
C SER A 66 11.40 -0.78 16.40
N GLU A 67 12.38 -1.22 15.64
CA GLU A 67 12.48 -0.92 14.20
C GLU A 67 11.24 -1.38 13.42
N ILE A 68 10.69 -2.55 13.74
CA ILE A 68 9.47 -3.08 13.08
C ILE A 68 8.30 -2.14 13.34
N VAL A 69 8.15 -1.73 14.59
CA VAL A 69 7.01 -0.90 15.04
C VAL A 69 7.14 0.55 14.55
N GLU A 70 8.31 1.16 14.73
CA GLU A 70 8.56 2.56 14.40
C GLU A 70 8.53 2.83 12.88
N ASN A 71 9.09 1.90 12.10
CA ASN A 71 9.14 2.02 10.64
C ASN A 71 7.94 1.38 9.93
N LYS A 72 6.92 0.94 10.69
CA LYS A 72 5.67 0.37 10.15
C LYS A 72 5.93 -0.81 9.20
N LEU A 73 6.84 -1.72 9.58
CA LEU A 73 7.06 -2.94 8.81
C LEU A 73 5.88 -3.90 8.99
N GLY A 74 5.65 -4.80 8.04
CA GLY A 74 4.65 -5.86 8.16
C GLY A 74 3.43 -5.69 7.27
N TRP A 75 2.36 -6.36 7.66
CA TRP A 75 1.10 -6.46 6.93
C TRP A 75 0.35 -5.14 6.88
N ASP A 76 -0.19 -4.82 5.71
CA ASP A 76 -1.06 -3.67 5.51
C ASP A 76 -2.10 -4.00 4.43
N ILE A 77 -3.36 -3.82 4.76
CA ILE A 77 -4.51 -4.15 3.92
C ILE A 77 -5.50 -3.01 4.03
N THR A 78 -5.94 -2.48 2.90
CA THR A 78 -6.89 -1.36 2.85
C THR A 78 -7.77 -1.44 1.60
N ASP A 79 -9.02 -1.06 1.74
CA ASP A 79 -9.95 -0.78 0.65
C ASP A 79 -10.06 0.74 0.38
N PHE A 80 -9.16 1.52 0.97
CA PHE A 80 -9.17 2.99 0.90
C PHE A 80 -10.48 3.64 1.40
N GLY A 81 -11.25 2.92 2.24
CA GLY A 81 -12.55 3.37 2.73
C GLY A 81 -13.66 3.30 1.69
N ARG A 82 -13.46 2.54 0.60
CA ARG A 82 -14.45 2.41 -0.51
C ARG A 82 -15.48 1.31 -0.27
N GLY A 83 -15.28 0.43 0.72
CA GLY A 83 -16.20 -0.67 1.04
C GLY A 83 -16.18 -1.85 0.07
N ASP A 84 -15.26 -1.85 -0.90
CA ASP A 84 -15.05 -2.95 -1.85
C ASP A 84 -13.56 -3.13 -2.13
N PHE A 85 -12.93 -4.00 -1.35
CA PHE A 85 -11.52 -4.34 -1.49
C PHE A 85 -11.18 -4.93 -2.87
N ASN A 86 -12.11 -5.68 -3.49
CA ASN A 86 -11.82 -6.32 -4.77
C ASN A 86 -11.82 -5.33 -5.93
N ALA A 87 -12.67 -4.31 -5.87
CA ALA A 87 -12.70 -3.26 -6.89
C ALA A 87 -11.60 -2.21 -6.66
N THR A 88 -11.45 -1.76 -5.42
CA THR A 88 -10.45 -0.75 -5.03
C THR A 88 -9.79 -1.18 -3.73
N GLY A 89 -8.54 -1.57 -3.81
CA GLY A 89 -7.86 -2.12 -2.65
C GLY A 89 -6.35 -2.23 -2.84
N LEU A 90 -5.68 -2.46 -1.73
CA LEU A 90 -4.25 -2.70 -1.70
C LEU A 90 -3.93 -3.69 -0.58
N PHE A 91 -3.27 -4.76 -0.96
CA PHE A 91 -2.54 -5.63 -0.05
C PHE A 91 -1.06 -5.36 -0.20
N LEU A 92 -0.37 -5.10 0.89
CA LEU A 92 1.08 -5.02 0.90
C LEU A 92 1.68 -5.60 2.18
N PHE A 93 2.95 -5.99 2.09
CA PHE A 93 3.80 -6.28 3.24
C PHE A 93 5.08 -5.45 3.12
N THR A 94 5.32 -4.58 4.09
CA THR A 94 6.56 -3.81 4.18
C THR A 94 7.65 -4.68 4.78
N ILE A 95 8.60 -5.11 3.94
CA ILE A 95 9.70 -6.01 4.34
C ILE A 95 10.74 -5.24 5.14
N ARG A 96 11.08 -4.04 4.68
CA ARG A 96 12.00 -3.10 5.32
C ARG A 96 11.66 -1.66 4.98
N ASN A 97 11.98 -0.76 5.88
CA ASN A 97 11.82 0.68 5.70
C ASN A 97 12.81 1.40 6.60
N GLY A 98 13.22 2.60 6.21
CA GLY A 98 13.86 3.57 7.08
C GLY A 98 12.86 4.46 7.80
N ASN A 99 13.34 5.52 8.42
CA ASN A 99 12.50 6.58 8.94
C ASN A 99 12.90 7.93 8.33
N ILE A 100 11.96 8.88 8.32
CA ILE A 100 12.14 10.16 7.64
C ILE A 100 13.29 10.98 8.22
N GLN A 101 13.54 10.90 9.53
CA GLN A 101 14.65 11.62 10.18
C GLN A 101 16.00 11.03 9.74
N GLY A 102 16.09 9.71 9.67
CA GLY A 102 17.26 9.01 9.14
C GLY A 102 17.54 9.40 7.69
N TRP A 103 16.51 9.47 6.85
CA TRP A 103 16.61 9.89 5.46
C TRP A 103 17.12 11.34 5.33
N GLN A 104 16.56 12.28 6.09
CA GLN A 104 16.99 13.67 6.09
C GLN A 104 18.44 13.88 6.56
N THR A 105 18.93 13.02 7.46
CA THR A 105 20.28 13.09 8.02
C THR A 105 21.26 12.11 7.38
N LEU A 106 20.84 11.35 6.37
CA LEU A 106 21.59 10.29 5.71
C LEU A 106 22.08 9.21 6.69
N LYS A 107 21.28 8.87 7.69
CA LYS A 107 21.59 7.85 8.72
C LYS A 107 20.57 6.73 8.70
N GLY A 108 21.04 5.51 8.89
CA GLY A 108 20.21 4.31 8.88
C GLY A 108 19.81 3.89 7.46
N LYS A 109 18.66 3.23 7.33
CA LYS A 109 18.13 2.83 6.01
C LYS A 109 17.53 4.05 5.29
N LEU A 110 17.96 4.26 4.06
CA LEU A 110 17.47 5.35 3.20
C LEU A 110 16.48 4.85 2.15
N TYR A 111 16.02 3.62 2.28
CA TYR A 111 15.21 2.90 1.31
C TYR A 111 14.12 2.08 2.02
N ALA A 112 13.12 1.72 1.24
CA ALA A 112 12.09 0.76 1.61
C ALA A 112 11.99 -0.35 0.57
N GLU A 113 11.49 -1.50 1.00
CA GLU A 113 11.08 -2.61 0.15
C GLU A 113 9.72 -3.12 0.62
N LYS A 114 8.81 -3.26 -0.34
CA LYS A 114 7.49 -3.83 -0.13
C LYS A 114 7.22 -4.93 -1.14
N ILE A 115 6.39 -5.88 -0.74
CA ILE A 115 5.78 -6.85 -1.63
C ILE A 115 4.26 -6.63 -1.59
N MET A 116 3.63 -6.62 -2.75
CA MET A 116 2.19 -6.38 -2.91
C MET A 116 1.56 -7.52 -3.69
N VAL A 117 0.29 -7.77 -3.43
CA VAL A 117 -0.55 -8.62 -4.28
C VAL A 117 -1.66 -7.74 -4.84
N VAL A 118 -1.69 -7.64 -6.16
CA VAL A 118 -2.72 -6.90 -6.89
C VAL A 118 -3.63 -7.93 -7.55
N GLU A 119 -4.91 -7.92 -7.18
CA GLU A 119 -5.90 -8.82 -7.76
C GLU A 119 -6.24 -8.43 -9.21
N ASP A 120 -6.90 -9.34 -9.93
CA ASP A 120 -7.37 -9.03 -11.28
C ASP A 120 -8.34 -7.85 -11.25
N SER A 121 -8.03 -6.81 -12.07
CA SER A 121 -8.83 -5.58 -12.19
C SER A 121 -8.97 -4.75 -10.90
N GLN A 122 -8.30 -5.10 -9.80
CA GLN A 122 -8.28 -4.33 -8.56
C GLN A 122 -7.44 -3.07 -8.73
N VAL A 123 -8.02 -1.91 -8.45
CA VAL A 123 -7.35 -0.62 -8.64
C VAL A 123 -6.73 -0.12 -7.35
N THR A 124 -5.44 0.21 -7.41
CA THR A 124 -4.81 1.12 -6.44
C THR A 124 -5.04 2.54 -6.93
N PRO A 125 -5.70 3.42 -6.14
CA PRO A 125 -6.15 4.73 -6.60
C PRO A 125 -5.03 5.64 -7.09
N MET A 126 -5.37 6.54 -8.04
CA MET A 126 -4.48 7.54 -8.59
C MET A 126 -3.87 8.42 -7.49
N HIS A 127 -2.56 8.38 -7.35
CA HIS A 127 -1.80 9.14 -6.34
C HIS A 127 -0.39 9.46 -6.82
N PHE A 128 0.28 10.36 -6.13
CA PHE A 128 1.73 10.58 -6.26
C PHE A 128 2.38 10.75 -4.89
N HIS A 129 3.71 10.72 -4.87
CA HIS A 129 4.53 11.02 -3.70
C HIS A 129 5.28 12.34 -3.88
N TRP A 130 5.30 13.20 -2.84
CA TRP A 130 6.07 14.46 -2.91
C TRP A 130 7.58 14.21 -2.85
N ASN A 131 8.02 13.23 -2.06
CA ASN A 131 9.43 13.00 -1.74
C ASN A 131 9.93 11.64 -2.22
N LYS A 132 9.08 10.63 -2.21
CA LYS A 132 9.45 9.26 -2.54
C LYS A 132 9.56 9.07 -4.06
N MET A 133 10.69 8.52 -4.48
CA MET A 133 10.89 7.88 -5.78
C MET A 133 10.81 6.37 -5.56
N GLU A 134 10.23 5.66 -6.51
CA GLU A 134 10.03 4.22 -6.39
C GLU A 134 10.16 3.48 -7.73
N ASP A 135 10.65 2.26 -7.66
CA ASP A 135 10.56 1.29 -8.73
C ASP A 135 9.43 0.31 -8.43
N ILE A 136 8.48 0.20 -9.35
CA ILE A 136 7.40 -0.80 -9.32
C ILE A 136 7.77 -1.93 -10.27
N ILE A 137 7.80 -3.15 -9.73
CA ILE A 137 8.38 -4.32 -10.39
C ILE A 137 7.34 -5.42 -10.47
N ASN A 138 7.03 -5.93 -11.66
CA ASN A 138 6.23 -7.15 -11.80
C ASN A 138 7.10 -8.38 -11.46
N ARG A 139 6.87 -8.99 -10.29
CA ARG A 139 7.57 -10.18 -9.79
C ARG A 139 6.98 -11.49 -10.27
N GLY A 140 5.86 -11.44 -11.00
CA GLY A 140 5.25 -12.62 -11.59
C GLY A 140 3.73 -12.70 -11.40
N GLY A 141 3.11 -13.55 -12.16
CA GLY A 141 1.66 -13.69 -12.24
C GLY A 141 1.12 -13.14 -13.55
N GLY A 142 0.09 -12.32 -13.49
CA GLY A 142 -0.43 -11.59 -14.64
C GLY A 142 0.45 -10.40 -15.02
N ASP A 143 -0.11 -9.53 -15.86
CA ASP A 143 0.52 -8.26 -16.21
C ASP A 143 0.05 -7.15 -15.29
N LEU A 144 0.96 -6.21 -14.95
CA LEU A 144 0.61 -5.00 -14.21
C LEU A 144 0.42 -3.84 -15.19
N LEU A 145 -0.71 -3.17 -15.10
CA LEU A 145 -1.00 -1.99 -15.90
C LEU A 145 -0.92 -0.76 -15.01
N ILE A 146 -0.18 0.26 -15.48
CA ILE A 146 0.08 1.48 -14.71
C ILE A 146 -0.26 2.68 -15.60
N GLN A 147 -1.26 3.47 -15.21
CA GLN A 147 -1.64 4.71 -15.88
C GLN A 147 -0.93 5.89 -15.23
N LEU A 148 -0.44 6.83 -16.05
CA LEU A 148 0.50 7.86 -15.62
C LEU A 148 0.11 9.27 -16.05
N TYR A 149 0.33 10.23 -15.15
CA TYR A 149 0.30 11.67 -15.42
C TYR A 149 1.41 12.37 -14.64
N ASN A 150 1.85 13.53 -15.11
CA ASN A 150 2.60 14.43 -14.21
C ASN A 150 1.62 15.16 -13.28
N ALA A 151 2.09 15.57 -12.10
CA ALA A 151 1.36 16.54 -11.30
C ALA A 151 1.67 17.96 -11.78
N SER A 152 0.62 18.77 -12.00
CA SER A 152 0.75 20.22 -12.24
C SER A 152 1.24 20.93 -10.97
N ALA A 153 1.53 22.24 -11.07
CA ALA A 153 1.91 23.06 -9.92
C ALA A 153 0.83 23.04 -8.81
N ASP A 154 -0.44 22.99 -9.21
CA ASP A 154 -1.61 22.95 -8.32
C ASP A 154 -1.98 21.52 -7.89
N GLU A 155 -1.09 20.54 -8.13
CA GLU A 155 -1.29 19.13 -7.79
C GLU A 155 -2.49 18.45 -8.47
N MET A 156 -2.85 18.94 -9.65
CA MET A 156 -3.84 18.32 -10.52
C MET A 156 -3.14 17.45 -11.58
N LEU A 157 -3.89 16.63 -12.30
CA LEU A 157 -3.37 15.87 -13.43
C LEU A 157 -2.95 16.84 -14.56
N ASP A 158 -1.69 16.73 -15.01
CA ASP A 158 -1.23 17.48 -16.18
C ASP A 158 -1.62 16.72 -17.46
N GLU A 159 -2.67 17.17 -18.10
CA GLU A 159 -3.21 16.57 -19.34
C GLU A 159 -2.49 17.06 -20.62
N LYS A 160 -1.45 17.86 -20.48
CA LYS A 160 -0.79 18.52 -21.63
C LYS A 160 0.63 18.02 -21.88
N ASN A 161 1.40 17.87 -20.81
CA ASN A 161 2.82 17.56 -20.94
C ASN A 161 3.05 16.04 -20.91
N LYS A 162 3.98 15.58 -21.73
CA LYS A 162 4.40 14.17 -21.76
C LYS A 162 4.99 13.74 -20.44
N VAL A 163 4.68 12.52 -20.05
CA VAL A 163 5.29 11.86 -18.89
C VAL A 163 6.57 11.15 -19.32
N HIS A 164 7.66 11.38 -18.62
CA HIS A 164 8.95 10.75 -18.89
C HIS A 164 9.24 9.73 -17.79
N VAL A 165 9.45 8.47 -18.17
CA VAL A 165 9.74 7.38 -17.24
C VAL A 165 10.89 6.54 -17.72
N SER A 166 11.45 5.72 -16.84
CA SER A 166 12.42 4.67 -17.19
C SER A 166 11.75 3.31 -16.97
N VAL A 167 11.74 2.47 -18.00
CA VAL A 167 11.29 1.08 -17.92
C VAL A 167 12.50 0.20 -18.18
N ASP A 168 12.95 -0.56 -17.19
CA ASP A 168 14.15 -1.40 -17.24
C ASP A 168 15.38 -0.66 -17.77
N GLY A 169 15.61 0.59 -17.29
CA GLY A 169 16.72 1.44 -17.72
C GLY A 169 16.50 2.12 -19.08
N THR A 170 15.40 1.84 -19.77
CA THR A 170 15.06 2.46 -21.06
C THR A 170 14.13 3.64 -20.87
N ARG A 171 14.57 4.83 -21.31
CA ARG A 171 13.73 6.04 -21.25
C ARG A 171 12.57 5.96 -22.23
N ARG A 172 11.37 6.24 -21.73
CA ARG A 172 10.12 6.33 -22.52
C ARG A 172 9.48 7.71 -22.34
N SER A 173 8.80 8.18 -23.38
CA SER A 173 8.03 9.42 -23.36
C SER A 173 6.59 9.10 -23.72
N LEU A 174 5.71 9.22 -22.77
CA LEU A 174 4.31 8.80 -22.82
C LEU A 174 3.39 10.00 -22.98
N ALA A 175 2.24 9.82 -23.61
CA ALA A 175 1.17 10.79 -23.55
C ALA A 175 0.58 10.87 -22.12
N PRO A 176 0.01 12.01 -21.69
CA PRO A 176 -0.72 12.07 -20.44
C PRO A 176 -1.84 11.03 -20.40
N GLY A 177 -1.94 10.28 -19.30
CA GLY A 177 -2.92 9.21 -19.12
C GLY A 177 -2.63 7.92 -19.88
N GLU A 178 -1.49 7.82 -20.54
CA GLU A 178 -1.08 6.57 -21.20
C GLU A 178 -0.81 5.49 -20.17
N THR A 179 -1.19 4.26 -20.51
CA THR A 179 -1.01 3.09 -19.66
C THR A 179 0.21 2.30 -20.12
N VAL A 180 1.14 2.07 -19.20
CA VAL A 180 2.26 1.15 -19.39
C VAL A 180 1.85 -0.21 -18.89
N ARG A 181 2.12 -1.26 -19.69
CA ARG A 181 1.99 -2.65 -19.29
C ARG A 181 3.38 -3.17 -18.92
N LEU A 182 3.47 -3.79 -17.74
CA LEU A 182 4.64 -4.50 -17.25
C LEU A 182 4.33 -5.98 -17.19
N SER A 183 5.02 -6.76 -18.01
CA SER A 183 5.00 -8.24 -17.95
C SER A 183 5.93 -8.75 -16.84
N PRO A 184 5.84 -10.00 -16.42
CA PRO A 184 6.70 -10.58 -15.41
C PRO A 184 8.20 -10.34 -15.67
N GLY A 185 8.88 -9.72 -14.71
CA GLY A 185 10.29 -9.32 -14.75
C GLY A 185 10.53 -7.85 -15.11
N GLU A 186 9.56 -7.17 -15.75
CA GLU A 186 9.68 -5.76 -16.10
C GLU A 186 9.45 -4.84 -14.89
N SER A 187 10.04 -3.65 -14.94
CA SER A 187 9.93 -2.62 -13.90
C SER A 187 9.82 -1.22 -14.47
N ILE A 188 9.24 -0.30 -13.70
CA ILE A 188 9.14 1.12 -14.03
C ILE A 188 9.62 1.96 -12.85
N CYS A 189 10.43 2.97 -13.14
CA CYS A 189 10.82 3.98 -12.17
C CYS A 189 9.86 5.16 -12.23
N LEU A 190 9.24 5.48 -11.08
CA LEU A 190 8.33 6.58 -10.87
C LEU A 190 9.02 7.64 -10.02
N GLU A 191 9.28 8.80 -10.63
CA GLU A 191 9.86 9.94 -9.94
C GLU A 191 8.82 10.65 -9.07
N GLN A 192 9.28 11.54 -8.20
CA GLN A 192 8.43 12.38 -7.37
C GLN A 192 7.41 13.13 -8.24
N ARG A 193 6.19 13.30 -7.70
CA ARG A 193 5.09 14.02 -8.35
C ARG A 193 4.62 13.38 -9.68
N CYS A 194 4.98 12.12 -9.94
CA CYS A 194 4.39 11.34 -11.01
C CYS A 194 3.12 10.66 -10.51
N TYR A 195 1.95 11.14 -10.93
CA TYR A 195 0.68 10.50 -10.66
C TYR A 195 0.62 9.13 -11.31
N HIS A 196 0.23 8.15 -10.52
CA HIS A 196 0.05 6.78 -10.99
C HIS A 196 -1.12 6.10 -10.30
N GLN A 197 -1.81 5.28 -11.05
CA GLN A 197 -2.71 4.23 -10.57
C GLN A 197 -2.36 2.93 -11.28
N PHE A 198 -2.62 1.81 -10.63
CA PHE A 198 -2.32 0.53 -11.26
C PHE A 198 -3.35 -0.53 -10.91
N TRP A 199 -3.42 -1.55 -11.77
CA TRP A 199 -4.28 -2.72 -11.61
C TRP A 199 -3.66 -3.93 -12.28
N GLY A 200 -4.13 -5.13 -11.90
CA GLY A 200 -3.71 -6.38 -12.52
C GLY A 200 -4.55 -6.75 -13.74
N GLN A 201 -3.92 -7.32 -14.75
CA GLN A 201 -4.56 -8.18 -15.73
C GLN A 201 -4.21 -9.62 -15.37
N GLY A 202 -5.08 -10.26 -14.59
CA GLY A 202 -4.77 -11.40 -13.75
C GLY A 202 -4.10 -10.97 -12.44
N ARG A 203 -4.01 -11.88 -11.46
CA ARG A 203 -3.35 -11.59 -10.16
C ARG A 203 -1.85 -11.43 -10.34
N VAL A 204 -1.26 -10.36 -9.79
CA VAL A 204 0.15 -10.00 -9.93
C VAL A 204 0.84 -9.93 -8.58
N LEU A 205 2.04 -10.52 -8.49
CA LEU A 205 2.98 -10.24 -7.41
C LEU A 205 3.82 -9.02 -7.80
N VAL A 206 3.74 -7.97 -7.01
CA VAL A 206 4.42 -6.69 -7.29
C VAL A 206 5.45 -6.42 -6.20
N GLY A 207 6.68 -6.09 -6.60
CA GLY A 207 7.69 -5.55 -5.69
C GLY A 207 7.75 -4.03 -5.81
N GLU A 208 8.01 -3.35 -4.71
CA GLU A 208 8.38 -1.95 -4.66
C GLU A 208 9.75 -1.82 -4.00
N VAL A 209 10.65 -1.10 -4.65
CA VAL A 209 11.90 -0.61 -4.06
C VAL A 209 11.87 0.89 -4.14
N SER A 210 11.98 1.57 -3.01
CA SER A 210 11.78 3.02 -2.98
C SER A 210 12.72 3.72 -1.99
N LEU A 211 12.72 5.04 -2.01
CA LEU A 211 13.17 5.84 -0.87
C LEU A 211 12.32 5.50 0.35
N VAL A 212 12.70 6.04 1.52
CA VAL A 212 11.93 5.87 2.76
C VAL A 212 10.46 6.18 2.54
N ASN A 213 9.61 5.26 2.99
CA ASN A 213 8.16 5.34 2.85
C ASN A 213 7.52 5.97 4.10
N ASP A 214 6.68 6.98 3.89
CA ASP A 214 5.82 7.59 4.91
C ASP A 214 4.39 7.69 4.38
N ASP A 215 3.62 6.60 4.55
CA ASP A 215 2.24 6.51 4.06
C ASP A 215 1.28 7.54 4.67
N GLN A 216 1.66 8.19 5.78
CA GLN A 216 0.82 9.19 6.44
C GLN A 216 1.01 10.59 5.85
N ARG A 217 2.19 10.90 5.31
CA ARG A 217 2.57 12.28 4.94
C ARG A 217 3.04 12.44 3.51
N ASP A 218 3.35 11.34 2.81
CA ASP A 218 3.93 11.37 1.47
C ASP A 218 3.04 10.71 0.40
N ASN A 219 1.71 10.73 0.61
CA ASN A 219 0.73 10.28 -0.37
C ASN A 219 -0.26 11.40 -0.71
N ARG A 220 -0.32 11.80 -1.98
CA ARG A 220 -1.33 12.70 -2.52
C ARG A 220 -2.27 11.93 -3.43
N PHE A 221 -3.42 11.52 -2.90
CA PHE A 221 -4.48 10.91 -3.72
C PHE A 221 -5.18 11.99 -4.55
N TYR A 222 -5.41 11.72 -5.83
CA TYR A 222 -6.13 12.63 -6.72
C TYR A 222 -7.57 12.83 -6.24
N GLU A 223 -8.28 11.75 -5.99
CA GLU A 223 -9.56 11.76 -5.28
C GLU A 223 -9.33 11.49 -3.79
N PRO A 224 -10.13 12.07 -2.89
CA PRO A 224 -10.02 11.76 -1.46
C PRO A 224 -10.12 10.26 -1.21
N ALA A 225 -9.19 9.72 -0.44
CA ALA A 225 -9.14 8.30 -0.09
C ALA A 225 -8.74 8.13 1.38
N GLY A 226 -9.38 7.19 2.06
CA GLY A 226 -9.04 6.79 3.43
C GLY A 226 -7.95 5.73 3.43
N ARG A 227 -6.68 6.11 3.60
CA ARG A 227 -5.57 5.15 3.55
C ARG A 227 -5.64 4.08 4.65
N PHE A 228 -6.19 4.43 5.81
CA PHE A 228 -6.31 3.56 6.98
C PHE A 228 -7.74 3.65 7.53
N PRO A 229 -8.74 2.99 6.90
CA PRO A 229 -10.12 2.97 7.39
C PRO A 229 -10.20 2.25 8.73
N GLU A 230 -11.28 2.52 9.47
CA GLU A 230 -11.59 1.76 10.69
C GLU A 230 -11.86 0.29 10.36
N ILE A 231 -11.55 -0.59 11.32
CA ILE A 231 -11.72 -2.03 11.20
C ILE A 231 -12.79 -2.47 12.21
N GLU A 232 -13.78 -3.24 11.74
CA GLU A 232 -14.70 -3.95 12.60
C GLU A 232 -14.03 -5.24 13.13
N GLU A 233 -13.73 -5.27 14.42
CA GLU A 233 -13.04 -6.38 15.09
C GLU A 233 -14.03 -7.51 15.43
N ASP A 234 -14.54 -8.22 14.43
CA ASP A 234 -15.49 -9.34 14.58
C ASP A 234 -14.82 -10.65 15.00
N VAL A 235 -13.52 -10.80 14.74
CA VAL A 235 -12.68 -11.93 15.17
C VAL A 235 -11.28 -11.42 15.58
N PRO A 236 -10.47 -12.23 16.31
CA PRO A 236 -9.07 -11.88 16.54
C PRO A 236 -8.26 -11.78 15.23
N PRO A 237 -7.27 -10.88 15.14
CA PRO A 237 -6.38 -10.82 13.99
C PRO A 237 -5.54 -12.09 13.86
N LEU A 238 -5.38 -12.59 12.63
CA LEU A 238 -4.46 -13.69 12.29
C LEU A 238 -3.02 -13.27 12.59
N HIS A 239 -2.63 -12.14 12.05
CA HIS A 239 -1.38 -11.42 12.35
C HIS A 239 -1.69 -9.94 12.49
N LEU A 240 -0.85 -9.20 13.21
CA LEU A 240 -1.02 -7.75 13.38
C LEU A 240 -0.74 -7.02 12.06
N LEU A 241 -1.59 -6.07 11.72
CA LEU A 241 -1.27 -5.05 10.73
C LEU A 241 -0.26 -4.05 11.31
N CYS A 242 0.48 -3.35 10.46
CA CYS A 242 1.44 -2.34 10.90
C CYS A 242 0.82 -1.21 11.75
N ASN A 243 -0.50 -0.98 11.62
CA ASN A 243 -1.24 -0.02 12.43
C ASN A 243 -1.82 -0.59 13.74
N ASP A 244 -1.78 -1.91 13.93
CA ASP A 244 -2.22 -2.54 15.18
C ASP A 244 -1.16 -2.50 16.29
N TYR A 245 0.11 -2.22 15.95
CA TYR A 245 1.23 -2.29 16.90
C TYR A 245 1.01 -1.45 18.15
N GLY A 246 0.50 -0.21 18.00
CA GLY A 246 0.23 0.67 19.13
C GLY A 246 -0.76 0.12 20.15
N ARG A 247 -1.62 -0.84 19.76
CA ARG A 247 -2.60 -1.50 20.64
C ARG A 247 -2.03 -2.75 21.31
N SER A 248 -1.09 -3.43 20.68
CA SER A 248 -0.64 -4.78 21.05
C SER A 248 0.80 -4.83 21.56
N TYR A 249 1.67 -3.92 21.13
CA TYR A 249 3.05 -3.80 21.56
C TYR A 249 3.20 -2.72 22.63
N LYS A 250 3.69 -3.09 23.81
CA LYS A 250 3.81 -2.18 24.97
C LYS A 250 5.21 -1.62 25.20
N GLY A 251 6.20 -1.98 24.36
CA GLY A 251 7.56 -1.43 24.44
C GLY A 251 8.17 -1.53 25.85
N LYS A 252 8.19 -2.70 26.44
CA LYS A 252 8.75 -2.90 27.80
C LYS A 252 10.26 -2.91 27.80
#